data_bb06cf8f4c2d71ff7988d921ace700ec
#
_entry.id   bb06cf8f4c2d71ff7988d921ace700ec
#
_cell.length_a   1.000
_cell.length_b   1.000
_cell.length_c   1.000
_cell.angle_alpha   90.00
_cell.angle_beta   90.00
_cell.angle_gamma   90.00
#
_symmetry.space_group_name_H-M   'P 1'
#
loop_
_entity.id
_entity.type
_entity.pdbx_description
1 polymer ?
#
loop_
_entity_poly.entity_id
_entity_poly.type
_entity_poly.pdbx_seq_one_letter_code
_entity_poly.pdbx_strand_id
1 'polypeptide(L)'
;MNHPVYRVRSFEIVSPYTLRLRFDDGTEQTVDFRPVLAGELYGPLRRAELFNQVRIDPEVETLVWPNGADFDPATLHDWPVHEKALRGLAKRWEQVEV
;
A
#
# COMPACT_ATOMS: atom_id res chain seq x y z
N MET A 1 -14.20 -14.95 18.80
CA MET A 1 -14.35 -14.59 17.38
C MET A 1 -12.99 -14.22 16.83
N ASN A 2 -12.56 -14.86 15.78
CA ASN A 2 -11.24 -14.62 15.21
C ASN A 2 -11.34 -13.61 14.08
N HIS A 3 -10.52 -12.56 14.16
CA HIS A 3 -10.36 -11.67 13.05
C HIS A 3 -9.47 -12.33 11.99
N PRO A 4 -9.80 -12.22 10.72
CA PRO A 4 -8.91 -12.75 9.69
C PRO A 4 -7.56 -12.06 9.76
N VAL A 5 -6.51 -12.86 9.68
CA VAL A 5 -5.15 -12.35 9.58
C VAL A 5 -4.71 -12.57 8.15
N TYR A 6 -4.53 -11.49 7.40
CA TYR A 6 -4.11 -11.56 6.02
C TYR A 6 -2.60 -11.37 5.93
N ARG A 7 -1.99 -12.08 4.99
CA ARG A 7 -0.55 -12.00 4.73
C ARG A 7 -0.33 -11.82 3.25
N VAL A 8 0.54 -10.87 2.89
CA VAL A 8 0.94 -10.69 1.49
C VAL A 8 2.01 -11.71 1.18
N ARG A 9 1.76 -12.58 0.20
CA ARG A 9 2.69 -13.63 -0.19
C ARG A 9 3.63 -13.21 -1.31
N SER A 10 3.11 -12.45 -2.26
CA SER A 10 3.92 -12.00 -3.39
C SER A 10 3.32 -10.73 -3.96
N PHE A 11 4.13 -10.03 -4.74
CA PHE A 11 3.66 -8.87 -5.48
C PHE A 11 4.36 -8.80 -6.83
N GLU A 12 3.75 -8.05 -7.74
CA GLU A 12 4.31 -7.79 -9.07
C GLU A 12 3.98 -6.35 -9.43
N ILE A 13 4.97 -5.62 -9.93
CA ILE A 13 4.76 -4.26 -10.44
C ILE A 13 4.18 -4.40 -11.83
N VAL A 14 2.90 -4.03 -12.00
CA VAL A 14 2.20 -4.23 -13.28
C VAL A 14 2.03 -2.95 -14.07
N SER A 15 2.26 -1.79 -13.42
CA SER A 15 2.09 -0.48 -14.02
C SER A 15 2.75 0.54 -13.09
N PRO A 16 3.01 1.80 -13.50
CA PRO A 16 3.56 2.78 -12.57
C PRO A 16 2.69 2.92 -11.33
N TYR A 17 3.31 2.78 -10.16
CA TYR A 17 2.68 2.88 -8.83
C TYR A 17 1.57 1.87 -8.61
N THR A 18 1.51 0.80 -9.39
CA THR A 18 0.45 -0.20 -9.34
C THR A 18 1.03 -1.57 -9.09
N LEU A 19 0.59 -2.22 -8.05
CA LEU A 19 1.05 -3.56 -7.67
C LEU A 19 -0.10 -4.54 -7.72
N ARG A 20 0.17 -5.73 -8.25
CA ARG A 20 -0.73 -6.86 -8.10
C ARG A 20 -0.24 -7.70 -6.93
N LEU A 21 -1.07 -7.82 -5.91
CA LEU A 21 -0.74 -8.52 -4.67
C LEU A 21 -1.44 -9.86 -4.63
N ARG A 22 -0.75 -10.85 -4.11
CA ARG A 22 -1.34 -12.15 -3.83
C ARG A 22 -1.23 -12.42 -2.34
N PHE A 23 -2.35 -12.84 -1.76
CA PHE A 23 -2.46 -13.09 -0.32
C PHE A 23 -2.44 -14.59 -0.03
N ASP A 24 -2.20 -14.95 1.23
CA ASP A 24 -2.11 -16.35 1.67
C ASP A 24 -3.43 -17.11 1.54
N ASP A 25 -4.57 -16.40 1.48
CA ASP A 25 -5.87 -17.01 1.27
C ASP A 25 -6.22 -17.22 -0.21
N GLY A 26 -5.28 -16.90 -1.11
CA GLY A 26 -5.48 -17.03 -2.54
C GLY A 26 -6.09 -15.79 -3.21
N THR A 27 -6.48 -14.79 -2.44
CA THR A 27 -7.01 -13.54 -2.98
C THR A 27 -5.93 -12.78 -3.74
N GLU A 28 -6.30 -12.18 -4.86
CA GLU A 28 -5.45 -11.24 -5.59
C GLU A 28 -6.10 -9.87 -5.58
N GLN A 29 -5.26 -8.85 -5.43
CA GLN A 29 -5.73 -7.48 -5.43
C GLN A 29 -4.77 -6.63 -6.26
N THR A 30 -5.29 -5.86 -7.20
CA THR A 30 -4.48 -4.89 -7.96
C THR A 30 -4.73 -3.52 -7.38
N VAL A 31 -3.66 -2.90 -6.91
CA VAL A 31 -3.74 -1.64 -6.16
C VAL A 31 -2.95 -0.56 -6.88
N ASP A 32 -3.62 0.52 -7.26
CA ASP A 32 -2.96 1.74 -7.72
C ASP A 32 -2.76 2.65 -6.50
N PHE A 33 -1.50 2.82 -6.10
CA PHE A 33 -1.17 3.59 -4.91
C PHE A 33 -1.11 5.09 -5.17
N ARG A 34 -1.02 5.51 -6.42
CA ARG A 34 -0.81 6.92 -6.74
C ARG A 34 -1.77 7.88 -6.03
N PRO A 35 -3.09 7.61 -5.98
CA PRO A 35 -4.02 8.54 -5.33
C PRO A 35 -3.83 8.70 -3.83
N VAL A 36 -3.09 7.80 -3.18
CA VAL A 36 -2.92 7.81 -1.72
C VAL A 36 -1.51 8.20 -1.30
N LEU A 37 -0.62 8.52 -2.24
CA LEU A 37 0.77 8.87 -1.95
C LEU A 37 0.88 10.36 -1.61
N ALA A 38 0.64 10.70 -0.35
CA ALA A 38 0.71 12.07 0.16
C ALA A 38 1.17 12.04 1.62
N GLY A 39 1.54 13.20 2.15
CA GLY A 39 1.99 13.34 3.53
C GLY A 39 3.48 13.02 3.68
N GLU A 40 3.99 13.17 4.91
CA GLU A 40 5.41 12.98 5.20
C GLU A 40 5.92 11.58 4.87
N LEU A 41 5.09 10.56 5.18
CA LEU A 41 5.51 9.17 5.05
C LEU A 41 5.32 8.63 3.65
N TYR A 42 4.16 8.89 3.04
CA TYR A 42 3.82 8.33 1.74
C TYR A 42 4.15 9.24 0.55
N GLY A 43 4.25 10.55 0.79
CA GLY A 43 4.59 11.50 -0.27
C GLY A 43 5.87 11.19 -1.00
N PRO A 44 6.98 10.81 -0.29
CA PRO A 44 8.23 10.45 -0.96
C PRO A 44 8.12 9.27 -1.91
N LEU A 45 7.10 8.42 -1.75
CA LEU A 45 6.88 7.27 -2.64
C LEU A 45 6.38 7.68 -4.03
N ARG A 46 6.08 8.95 -4.24
CA ARG A 46 5.80 9.48 -5.58
C ARG A 46 7.03 9.41 -6.47
N ARG A 47 8.21 9.30 -5.89
CA ARG A 47 9.44 9.05 -6.65
C ARG A 47 9.46 7.56 -7.03
N ALA A 48 9.45 7.30 -8.32
CA ALA A 48 9.37 5.92 -8.81
C ALA A 48 10.52 5.06 -8.32
N GLU A 49 11.74 5.62 -8.25
CA GLU A 49 12.88 4.85 -7.79
C GLU A 49 12.76 4.44 -6.31
N LEU A 50 12.06 5.21 -5.49
CA LEU A 50 11.81 4.81 -4.11
C LEU A 50 10.62 3.84 -4.04
N PHE A 51 9.55 4.12 -4.77
CA PHE A 51 8.38 3.24 -4.80
C PHE A 51 8.75 1.82 -5.25
N ASN A 52 9.60 1.72 -6.25
CA ASN A 52 9.97 0.42 -6.81
C ASN A 52 10.91 -0.40 -5.92
N GLN A 53 11.37 0.17 -4.79
CA GLN A 53 12.13 -0.55 -3.79
C GLN A 53 11.24 -1.24 -2.75
N VAL A 54 9.95 -1.33 -3.02
CA VAL A 54 9.00 -2.04 -2.17
C VAL A 54 9.44 -3.50 -1.97
N ARG A 55 9.21 -4.02 -0.78
CA ARG A 55 9.48 -5.43 -0.47
C ARG A 55 8.44 -5.94 0.53
N ILE A 56 8.37 -7.24 0.67
CA ILE A 56 7.55 -7.88 1.71
C ILE A 56 8.46 -8.13 2.91
N ASP A 57 8.10 -7.57 4.05
CA ASP A 57 8.83 -7.83 5.28
C ASP A 57 8.42 -9.19 5.84
N PRO A 58 9.37 -10.11 6.10
CA PRO A 58 9.02 -11.44 6.56
C PRO A 58 8.45 -11.51 7.97
N GLU A 59 8.67 -10.49 8.79
CA GLU A 59 8.10 -10.46 10.15
C GLU A 59 6.65 -10.05 10.15
N VAL A 60 6.34 -8.94 9.45
CA VAL A 60 4.98 -8.37 9.45
C VAL A 60 4.15 -8.82 8.26
N GLU A 61 4.80 -9.45 7.29
CA GLU A 61 4.17 -10.09 6.12
C GLU A 61 3.28 -9.13 5.32
N THR A 62 3.78 -7.92 5.14
CA THR A 62 3.13 -6.91 4.32
C THR A 62 4.17 -6.10 3.56
N LEU A 63 3.68 -5.18 2.71
CA LEU A 63 4.55 -4.31 1.92
C LEU A 63 5.21 -3.26 2.80
N VAL A 64 6.52 -3.09 2.65
CA VAL A 64 7.27 -2.03 3.32
C VAL A 64 8.21 -1.36 2.32
N TRP A 65 8.55 -0.11 2.59
CA TRP A 65 9.47 0.69 1.79
C TRP A 65 10.67 1.13 2.62
N PRO A 66 11.79 1.48 1.98
CA PRO A 66 13.02 1.84 2.73
C PRO A 66 12.87 3.04 3.66
N ASN A 67 11.91 3.93 3.41
CA ASN A 67 11.69 5.09 4.28
C ASN A 67 10.81 4.78 5.50
N GLY A 68 10.46 3.51 5.72
CA GLY A 68 9.61 3.11 6.84
C GLY A 68 8.12 3.10 6.54
N ALA A 69 7.72 3.50 5.34
CA ALA A 69 6.30 3.43 4.96
C ALA A 69 5.87 1.97 4.83
N ASP A 70 4.64 1.70 5.23
CA ASP A 70 4.04 0.37 5.10
C ASP A 70 2.52 0.51 4.95
N PHE A 71 1.87 -0.62 4.63
CA PHE A 71 0.42 -0.71 4.62
C PHE A 71 -0.01 -1.96 5.36
N ASP A 72 -1.06 -1.83 6.15
CA ASP A 72 -1.63 -2.97 6.86
C ASP A 72 -2.15 -4.02 5.86
N PRO A 73 -1.86 -5.32 6.06
CA PRO A 73 -2.31 -6.35 5.12
C PRO A 73 -3.82 -6.41 4.94
N ALA A 74 -4.58 -6.17 6.00
CA ALA A 74 -6.04 -6.19 5.91
C ALA A 74 -6.55 -5.03 5.03
N THR A 75 -5.93 -3.86 5.13
CA THR A 75 -6.26 -2.71 4.29
C THR A 75 -5.99 -3.02 2.82
N LEU A 76 -4.85 -3.64 2.53
CA LEU A 76 -4.51 -4.04 1.16
C LEU A 76 -5.46 -5.11 0.63
N HIS A 77 -5.80 -6.08 1.47
CA HIS A 77 -6.69 -7.18 1.09
C HIS A 77 -8.07 -6.67 0.71
N ASP A 78 -8.59 -5.71 1.47
CA ASP A 78 -9.91 -5.15 1.29
C ASP A 78 -9.84 -3.75 0.66
N TRP A 79 -8.87 -3.54 -0.23
CA TRP A 79 -8.59 -2.24 -0.82
C TRP A 79 -9.82 -1.49 -1.32
N PRO A 80 -10.78 -2.10 -2.05
CA PRO A 80 -11.95 -1.36 -2.52
C PRO A 80 -12.77 -0.73 -1.40
N VAL A 81 -12.74 -1.33 -0.20
CA VAL A 81 -13.45 -0.79 0.97
C VAL A 81 -12.76 0.44 1.53
N HIS A 82 -11.42 0.44 1.50
CA HIS A 82 -10.60 1.46 2.16
C HIS A 82 -10.13 2.58 1.24
N GLU A 83 -10.15 2.35 -0.07
CA GLU A 83 -9.57 3.27 -1.05
C GLU A 83 -10.11 4.69 -0.94
N LYS A 84 -11.43 4.83 -0.84
CA LYS A 84 -12.06 6.15 -0.80
C LYS A 84 -11.62 6.97 0.42
N ALA A 85 -11.56 6.32 1.58
CA ALA A 85 -11.12 6.99 2.81
C ALA A 85 -9.66 7.41 2.72
N LEU A 86 -8.81 6.54 2.18
CA LEU A 86 -7.38 6.83 2.02
C LEU A 86 -7.15 7.96 1.02
N ARG A 87 -7.92 8.00 -0.06
CA ARG A 87 -7.82 9.09 -1.03
C ARG A 87 -8.25 10.41 -0.41
N GLY A 88 -9.26 10.40 0.44
CA GLY A 88 -9.70 11.58 1.18
C GLY A 88 -8.62 12.10 2.13
N LEU A 89 -7.96 11.20 2.86
CA LEU A 89 -6.85 11.57 3.73
C LEU A 89 -5.69 12.14 2.93
N ALA A 90 -5.36 11.54 1.80
CA ALA A 90 -4.27 12.01 0.95
C ALA A 90 -4.53 13.44 0.46
N LYS A 91 -5.76 13.74 0.08
CA LYS A 91 -6.13 15.09 -0.34
C LYS A 91 -5.94 16.10 0.78
N ARG A 92 -6.30 15.74 2.01
CA ARG A 92 -6.10 16.61 3.17
C ARG A 92 -4.62 16.87 3.42
N TRP A 93 -3.81 15.82 3.33
CA TRP A 93 -2.37 15.95 3.52
C TRP A 93 -1.74 16.87 2.48
N GLU A 94 -2.18 16.78 1.23
CA GLU A 94 -1.71 17.67 0.18
C GLU A 94 -2.08 19.12 0.43
N GLN A 95 -3.27 19.39 0.98
CA GLN A 95 -3.74 20.74 1.28
C GLN A 95 -2.99 21.36 2.45
N VAL A 96 -2.50 20.55 3.37
CA VAL A 96 -1.76 21.04 4.54
C VAL A 96 -0.31 21.33 4.19
N GLU A 97 0.25 20.67 3.20
CA GLU A 97 1.60 20.91 2.73
C GLU A 97 1.64 22.18 1.87
N VAL A 98 1.90 23.29 2.46
CA VAL A 98 1.98 24.58 1.75
C VAL A 98 3.42 24.98 1.63
#